data_fa42f5747c67c80be8da9c0049ccdd0e
#
_entry.id   fa42f5747c67c80be8da9c0049ccdd0e
#
_cell.length_a   1.000
_cell.length_b   1.000
_cell.length_c   1.000
_cell.angle_alpha   90.00
_cell.angle_beta   90.00
_cell.angle_gamma   90.00
#
_symmetry.space_group_name_H-M   'P 1'
#
loop_
_entity.id
_entity.type
_entity.pdbx_description
1 polymer ?
#
loop_
_entity_poly.entity_id
_entity_poly.type
_entity_poly.pdbx_seq_one_letter_code
_entity_poly.pdbx_strand_id
1 'polypeptide(L)'
;MLFRSPVMSDFYDILMAQPEEEAKDIALSLELFVNGSLNIFNHQTNVDVDNRFTVYGIRDLGTELSPITMLVMMESIQNRIVENGKRGKATWLYIDEFHVLLNSEYSAKYLQQLWKKVRKQGPKKMTCHIVIGGKWRVT
;
A
#
# COMPACT_ATOMS: atom_id res chain seq x y z
N MET A 1 29.20 5.66 3.58
CA MET A 1 27.96 6.24 4.13
C MET A 1 26.82 5.31 3.71
N LEU A 2 26.26 4.52 4.63
CA LEU A 2 25.14 3.64 4.30
C LEU A 2 23.93 4.54 4.04
N PHE A 3 23.41 4.51 2.83
CA PHE A 3 22.20 5.23 2.45
C PHE A 3 21.01 4.49 3.06
N ARG A 4 20.41 5.04 4.13
CA ARG A 4 19.14 4.51 4.65
C ARG A 4 17.98 5.11 3.89
N SER A 5 16.96 4.34 3.61
CA SER A 5 15.71 4.86 3.06
C SER A 5 15.07 5.82 4.06
N PRO A 6 14.54 6.98 3.62
CA PRO A 6 13.84 7.89 4.50
C PRO A 6 12.60 7.24 5.11
N VAL A 7 12.28 7.62 6.33
CA VAL A 7 11.07 7.24 7.05
C VAL A 7 10.17 8.45 7.27
N MET A 8 8.98 8.25 7.82
CA MET A 8 7.99 9.32 7.99
C MET A 8 8.50 10.45 8.90
N SER A 9 9.30 10.14 9.92
CA SER A 9 9.93 11.16 10.77
C SER A 9 10.89 12.08 10.00
N ASP A 10 11.63 11.54 9.04
CA ASP A 10 12.53 12.39 8.24
C ASP A 10 11.73 13.41 7.42
N PHE A 11 10.57 13.02 6.91
CA PHE A 11 9.66 13.92 6.19
C PHE A 11 9.02 14.95 7.12
N TYR A 12 8.59 14.55 8.30
CA TYR A 12 8.06 15.42 9.35
C TYR A 12 9.07 16.52 9.71
N ASP A 13 10.32 16.13 9.99
CA ASP A 13 11.37 17.07 10.37
C ASP A 13 11.66 18.10 9.26
N ILE A 14 11.61 17.66 7.99
CA ILE A 14 11.77 18.57 6.84
C ILE A 14 10.61 19.56 6.77
N LEU A 15 9.38 19.12 6.97
CA LEU A 15 8.20 19.99 6.96
C LEU A 15 8.25 21.01 8.12
N MET A 16 8.62 20.57 9.31
CA MET A 16 8.76 21.45 10.47
C MET A 16 9.87 22.50 10.31
N ALA A 17 10.87 22.21 9.51
CA ALA A 17 11.96 23.14 9.21
C ALA A 17 11.60 24.17 8.12
N GLN A 18 10.47 24.02 7.42
CA GLN A 18 10.02 25.01 6.43
C GLN A 18 9.52 26.29 7.11
N PRO A 19 9.72 27.46 6.51
CA PRO A 19 9.22 28.75 7.03
C PRO A 19 7.71 28.89 6.87
N GLU A 20 7.07 28.18 5.93
CA GLU A 20 5.67 28.27 5.58
C GLU A 20 4.78 27.64 6.68
N GLU A 21 3.70 28.35 7.07
CA GLU A 21 2.76 27.84 8.08
C GLU A 21 2.02 26.59 7.59
N GLU A 22 1.67 26.56 6.31
CA GLU A 22 0.98 25.42 5.69
C GLU A 22 1.81 24.12 5.80
N ALA A 23 3.14 24.22 5.71
CA ALA A 23 4.02 23.07 5.88
C ALA A 23 3.97 22.54 7.33
N LYS A 24 3.89 23.43 8.30
CA LYS A 24 3.76 23.08 9.73
C LYS A 24 2.40 22.45 10.03
N ASP A 25 1.33 22.95 9.42
CA ASP A 25 -0.02 22.38 9.57
C ASP A 25 -0.07 20.93 9.04
N ILE A 26 0.59 20.68 7.90
CA ILE A 26 0.74 19.33 7.37
C ILE A 26 1.55 18.45 8.33
N ALA A 27 2.66 18.98 8.86
CA ALA A 27 3.49 18.24 9.82
C ALA A 27 2.69 17.87 11.08
N LEU A 28 1.95 18.80 11.65
CA LEU A 28 1.10 18.54 12.82
C LEU A 28 0.05 17.47 12.55
N SER A 29 -0.51 17.43 11.33
CA SER A 29 -1.45 16.38 10.92
C SER A 29 -0.78 14.99 10.87
N LEU A 30 0.52 14.92 10.67
CA LEU A 30 1.30 13.68 10.64
C LEU A 30 1.83 13.28 12.02
N GLU A 31 1.74 14.14 13.03
CA GLU A 31 2.35 13.91 14.34
C GLU A 31 1.89 12.59 14.98
N LEU A 32 0.62 12.24 14.84
CA LEU A 32 0.06 11.01 15.36
C LEU A 32 0.73 9.76 14.78
N PHE A 33 1.15 9.83 13.52
CA PHE A 33 1.83 8.74 12.79
C PHE A 33 3.34 8.74 12.98
N VAL A 34 3.93 9.82 13.47
CA VAL A 34 5.38 9.94 13.69
C VAL A 34 5.72 9.69 15.15
N ASN A 35 5.07 10.41 16.06
CA ASN A 35 5.37 10.42 17.50
C ASN A 35 4.24 9.81 18.34
N GLY A 36 3.05 9.61 17.77
CA GLY A 36 1.87 9.13 18.47
C GLY A 36 1.67 7.62 18.42
N SER A 37 0.48 7.19 18.84
CA SER A 37 0.08 5.78 18.93
C SER A 37 0.01 5.03 17.59
N LEU A 38 0.01 5.75 16.48
CA LEU A 38 -0.08 5.18 15.13
C LEU A 38 1.28 5.14 14.43
N ASN A 39 2.38 5.20 15.16
CA ASN A 39 3.74 5.28 14.62
C ASN A 39 4.27 3.96 14.00
N ILE A 40 3.44 2.96 13.85
CA ILE A 40 3.83 1.63 13.32
C ILE A 40 4.42 1.70 11.89
N PHE A 41 4.10 2.76 11.15
CA PHE A 41 4.64 2.99 9.80
C PHE A 41 5.92 3.84 9.79
N ASN A 42 6.35 4.34 10.94
CA ASN A 42 7.54 5.19 11.07
C ASN A 42 8.82 4.36 11.33
N HIS A 43 8.97 3.27 10.60
CA HIS A 43 10.12 2.38 10.72
C HIS A 43 10.68 2.01 9.34
N GLN A 44 11.94 1.60 9.31
CA GLN A 44 12.53 1.01 8.10
C GLN A 44 11.76 -0.26 7.74
N THR A 45 11.56 -0.47 6.45
CA THR A 45 10.94 -1.69 5.95
C THR A 45 11.74 -2.91 6.41
N ASN A 46 11.11 -3.77 7.20
CA ASN A 46 11.70 -4.98 7.77
C ASN A 46 11.15 -6.26 7.11
N VAL A 47 10.37 -6.11 6.05
CA VAL A 47 9.76 -7.23 5.31
C VAL A 47 10.58 -7.51 4.07
N ASP A 48 10.94 -8.79 3.88
CA ASP A 48 11.52 -9.25 2.62
C ASP A 48 10.44 -9.29 1.54
N VAL A 49 10.44 -8.27 0.69
CA VAL A 49 9.49 -8.17 -0.44
C VAL A 49 9.91 -9.00 -1.66
N ASP A 50 11.09 -9.61 -1.67
CA ASP A 50 11.56 -10.44 -2.79
C ASP A 50 11.10 -11.90 -2.73
N ASN A 51 10.32 -12.24 -1.71
CA ASN A 51 9.80 -13.58 -1.54
C ASN A 51 8.81 -13.96 -2.66
N ARG A 52 8.86 -15.21 -3.11
CA ARG A 52 7.97 -15.73 -4.15
C ARG A 52 6.49 -15.68 -3.74
N PHE A 53 6.22 -15.89 -2.44
CA PHE A 53 4.91 -15.77 -1.83
C PHE A 53 4.92 -14.68 -0.79
N THR A 54 4.00 -13.74 -0.90
CA THR A 54 3.78 -12.70 0.09
C THR A 54 2.31 -12.73 0.50
N VAL A 55 2.04 -12.79 1.79
CA VAL A 55 0.69 -12.78 2.35
C VAL A 55 0.53 -11.53 3.20
N TYR A 56 -0.51 -10.76 2.93
CA TYR A 56 -0.88 -9.58 3.71
C TYR A 56 -2.08 -9.95 4.60
N GLY A 57 -1.84 -10.01 5.91
CA GLY A 57 -2.91 -10.18 6.90
C GLY A 57 -3.44 -8.83 7.34
N ILE A 58 -4.71 -8.55 7.08
CA ILE A 58 -5.34 -7.26 7.42
C ILE A 58 -6.40 -7.39 8.52
N ARG A 59 -6.62 -8.59 9.04
CA ARG A 59 -7.70 -8.88 9.98
C ARG A 59 -7.58 -8.13 11.30
N ASP A 60 -6.36 -8.02 11.82
CA ASP A 60 -6.10 -7.50 13.16
C ASP A 60 -5.80 -5.98 13.16
N LEU A 61 -5.96 -5.35 12.00
CA LEU A 61 -5.84 -3.91 11.88
C LEU A 61 -7.09 -3.24 12.40
N GLY A 62 -6.96 -2.45 13.45
CA GLY A 62 -8.06 -1.62 13.96
C GLY A 62 -8.62 -0.70 12.86
N THR A 63 -9.84 -0.22 13.06
CA THR A 63 -10.54 0.65 12.10
C THR A 63 -9.77 1.92 11.75
N GLU A 64 -8.96 2.42 12.68
CA GLU A 64 -8.16 3.64 12.51
C GLU A 64 -6.97 3.44 11.57
N LEU A 65 -6.32 2.29 11.63
CA LEU A 65 -5.15 1.97 10.82
C LEU A 65 -5.50 1.35 9.45
N SER A 66 -6.72 0.82 9.33
CA SER A 66 -7.14 0.11 8.13
C SER A 66 -6.97 0.94 6.84
N PRO A 67 -7.36 2.22 6.76
CA PRO A 67 -7.23 3.00 5.53
C PRO A 67 -5.78 3.18 5.09
N ILE A 68 -4.88 3.54 6.02
CA ILE A 68 -3.47 3.78 5.69
C ILE A 68 -2.74 2.47 5.37
N THR A 69 -3.05 1.40 6.10
CA THR A 69 -2.47 0.08 5.81
C THR A 69 -2.89 -0.43 4.44
N MET A 70 -4.16 -0.24 4.08
CA MET A 70 -4.66 -0.58 2.75
C MET A 70 -3.92 0.18 1.66
N LEU A 71 -3.68 1.48 1.86
CA LEU A 71 -2.90 2.29 0.94
C LEU A 71 -1.50 1.72 0.74
N VAL A 72 -0.76 1.52 1.83
CA VAL A 72 0.62 1.01 1.80
C VAL A 72 0.70 -0.38 1.17
N MET A 73 -0.22 -1.27 1.55
CA MET A 73 -0.31 -2.62 1.01
C MET A 73 -0.56 -2.61 -0.50
N MET A 74 -1.55 -1.82 -0.95
CA MET A 74 -1.90 -1.74 -2.37
C MET A 74 -0.78 -1.15 -3.21
N GLU A 75 -0.08 -0.16 -2.70
CA GLU A 75 1.10 0.40 -3.36
C GLU A 75 2.23 -0.62 -3.46
N SER A 76 2.50 -1.36 -2.39
CA SER A 76 3.47 -2.46 -2.39
C SER A 76 3.14 -3.51 -3.44
N ILE A 77 1.88 -3.94 -3.52
CA ILE A 77 1.39 -4.89 -4.52
C ILE A 77 1.60 -4.34 -5.94
N GLN A 78 1.22 -3.07 -6.17
CA GLN A 78 1.37 -2.43 -7.48
C GLN A 78 2.83 -2.37 -7.91
N ASN A 79 3.72 -1.94 -7.02
CA ASN A 79 5.14 -1.86 -7.29
C ASN A 79 5.71 -3.25 -7.65
N ARG A 80 5.29 -4.28 -6.93
CA ARG A 80 5.67 -5.67 -7.21
C ARG A 80 5.19 -6.14 -8.59
N ILE A 81 3.95 -5.85 -8.96
CA ILE A 81 3.41 -6.19 -10.29
C ILE A 81 4.25 -5.52 -11.38
N VAL A 82 4.55 -4.23 -11.22
CA VAL A 82 5.35 -3.47 -12.19
C VAL A 82 6.77 -4.05 -12.31
N GLU A 83 7.41 -4.32 -11.19
CA GLU A 83 8.76 -4.86 -11.17
C GLU A 83 8.84 -6.27 -11.79
N ASN A 84 7.91 -7.14 -11.44
CA ASN A 84 7.80 -8.45 -12.06
C ASN A 84 7.55 -8.35 -13.57
N GLY A 85 6.69 -7.43 -13.98
CA GLY A 85 6.41 -7.17 -15.39
C GLY A 85 7.65 -6.73 -16.17
N LYS A 86 8.49 -5.86 -15.61
CA LYS A 86 9.79 -5.47 -16.20
C LYS A 86 10.72 -6.68 -16.39
N ARG A 87 10.65 -7.64 -15.46
CA ARG A 87 11.43 -8.88 -15.50
C ARG A 87 10.78 -9.99 -16.32
N GLY A 88 9.64 -9.74 -16.96
CA GLY A 88 8.88 -10.75 -17.72
C GLY A 88 8.23 -11.84 -16.86
N LYS A 89 8.05 -11.59 -15.55
CA LYS A 89 7.45 -12.53 -14.61
C LYS A 89 5.95 -12.26 -14.47
N ALA A 90 5.14 -13.32 -14.50
CA ALA A 90 3.72 -13.23 -14.18
C ALA A 90 3.53 -13.05 -12.65
N THR A 91 2.52 -12.25 -12.29
CA THR A 91 2.12 -12.06 -10.90
C THR A 91 0.70 -12.57 -10.71
N TRP A 92 0.50 -13.37 -9.66
CA TRP A 92 -0.80 -13.85 -9.24
C TRP A 92 -1.20 -13.15 -7.95
N LEU A 93 -2.32 -12.45 -7.98
CA LEU A 93 -2.89 -11.77 -6.82
C LEU A 93 -4.17 -12.51 -6.41
N TYR A 94 -4.14 -13.11 -5.21
CA TYR A 94 -5.30 -13.75 -4.60
C TYR A 94 -5.86 -12.80 -3.57
N ILE A 95 -7.14 -12.47 -3.69
CA ILE A 95 -7.85 -11.62 -2.74
C ILE A 95 -8.98 -12.43 -2.14
N ASP A 96 -8.86 -12.73 -0.86
CA ASP A 96 -9.94 -13.29 -0.08
C ASP A 96 -10.79 -12.16 0.52
N GLU A 97 -12.08 -12.41 0.75
CA GLU A 97 -13.02 -11.43 1.29
C GLU A 97 -12.99 -10.07 0.54
N PHE A 98 -12.99 -10.12 -0.79
CA PHE A 98 -12.90 -8.95 -1.67
C PHE A 98 -13.90 -7.83 -1.33
N HIS A 99 -15.07 -8.19 -0.77
CA HIS A 99 -16.09 -7.23 -0.36
C HIS A 99 -15.58 -6.25 0.70
N VAL A 100 -14.65 -6.66 1.57
CA VAL A 100 -14.03 -5.79 2.58
C VAL A 100 -13.29 -4.63 1.92
N LEU A 101 -12.63 -4.89 0.80
CA LEU A 101 -11.92 -3.87 0.03
C LEU A 101 -12.86 -2.89 -0.67
N LEU A 102 -14.11 -3.28 -0.92
CA LEU A 102 -15.11 -2.42 -1.56
C LEU A 102 -15.85 -1.53 -0.56
N ASN A 103 -15.74 -1.77 0.74
CA ASN A 103 -16.42 -0.98 1.76
C ASN A 103 -15.87 0.46 1.89
N SER A 104 -14.70 0.73 1.37
CA SER A 104 -14.11 2.06 1.31
C SER A 104 -14.10 2.57 -0.13
N GLU A 105 -14.64 3.77 -0.35
CA GLU A 105 -14.61 4.41 -1.67
C GLU A 105 -13.18 4.57 -2.18
N TYR A 106 -12.23 4.81 -1.29
CA TYR A 106 -10.83 4.95 -1.61
C TYR A 106 -10.23 3.64 -2.15
N SER A 107 -10.40 2.54 -1.42
CA SER A 107 -9.88 1.23 -1.85
C SER A 107 -10.58 0.73 -3.11
N ALA A 108 -11.87 0.99 -3.27
CA ALA A 108 -12.60 0.66 -4.50
C ALA A 108 -12.06 1.43 -5.72
N LYS A 109 -11.83 2.74 -5.59
CA LYS A 109 -11.21 3.57 -6.64
C LYS A 109 -9.79 3.09 -6.97
N TYR A 110 -9.00 2.76 -5.96
CA TYR A 110 -7.65 2.27 -6.16
C TYR A 110 -7.62 0.93 -6.91
N LEU A 111 -8.45 -0.03 -6.51
CA LEU A 111 -8.60 -1.31 -7.21
C LEU A 111 -9.00 -1.11 -8.67
N GLN A 112 -9.92 -0.18 -8.95
CA GLN A 112 -10.30 0.16 -10.31
C GLN A 112 -9.12 0.72 -11.12
N GLN A 113 -8.29 1.55 -10.50
CA GLN A 113 -7.10 2.10 -11.15
C GLN A 113 -6.05 1.02 -11.40
N LEU A 114 -5.81 0.15 -10.41
CA LEU A 114 -4.91 -0.99 -10.53
C LEU A 114 -5.35 -1.88 -11.71
N TRP A 115 -6.63 -2.23 -11.77
CA TRP A 115 -7.22 -3.01 -12.85
C TRP A 115 -7.01 -2.38 -14.23
N LYS A 116 -7.27 -1.07 -14.33
CA LYS A 116 -7.05 -0.31 -15.58
C LYS A 116 -5.58 -0.27 -15.99
N LYS A 117 -4.67 -0.09 -15.03
CA LYS A 117 -3.22 -0.07 -15.30
C LYS A 117 -2.71 -1.43 -15.78
N VAL A 118 -3.07 -2.50 -15.07
CA VAL A 118 -2.69 -3.87 -15.44
C VAL A 118 -3.16 -4.22 -16.85
N ARG A 119 -4.38 -3.81 -17.22
CA ARG A 119 -4.96 -4.06 -18.56
C ARG A 119 -4.33 -3.23 -19.68
N LYS A 120 -3.93 -1.97 -19.39
CA LYS A 120 -3.35 -1.06 -20.41
C LYS A 120 -1.92 -1.42 -20.79
N GLN A 121 -1.17 -2.09 -19.95
CA GLN A 121 0.23 -2.41 -20.22
C GLN A 121 0.42 -3.61 -21.17
N GLY A 122 -0.67 -4.19 -21.68
CA GLY A 122 -0.72 -5.06 -22.85
C GLY A 122 -0.18 -6.48 -22.64
N PRO A 123 -0.56 -7.42 -23.51
CA PRO A 123 -0.33 -8.86 -23.34
C PRO A 123 1.11 -9.31 -23.52
N LYS A 124 2.05 -8.44 -23.85
CA LYS A 124 3.44 -8.84 -24.17
C LYS A 124 4.47 -8.63 -23.05
N LYS A 125 4.15 -7.87 -21.96
CA LYS A 125 5.15 -7.55 -20.93
C LYS A 125 4.69 -7.65 -19.48
N MET A 126 3.40 -7.69 -19.18
CA MET A 126 2.92 -7.79 -17.80
C MET A 126 1.73 -8.73 -17.73
N THR A 127 1.90 -9.89 -17.14
CA THR A 127 0.79 -10.80 -16.84
C THR A 127 0.49 -10.70 -15.34
N CYS A 128 -0.63 -10.08 -15.01
CA CYS A 128 -1.18 -10.09 -13.65
C CYS A 128 -2.52 -10.83 -13.68
N HIS A 129 -2.63 -11.85 -12.86
CA HIS A 129 -3.86 -12.60 -12.67
C HIS A 129 -4.43 -12.23 -11.31
N ILE A 130 -5.69 -11.79 -11.28
CA ILE A 130 -6.39 -11.50 -10.03
C ILE A 130 -7.42 -12.60 -9.83
N VAL A 131 -7.29 -13.32 -8.73
CA VAL A 131 -8.22 -14.36 -8.31
C VAL A 131 -8.96 -13.86 -7.07
N ILE A 132 -10.28 -13.81 -7.17
CA ILE A 132 -11.14 -13.37 -6.08
C ILE A 132 -11.70 -14.61 -5.41
N GLY A 133 -11.35 -14.80 -4.13
CA GLY A 133 -11.94 -15.80 -3.25
C GLY A 133 -13.04 -15.19 -2.39
N GLY A 134 -13.90 -16.02 -1.85
CA GLY A 134 -14.96 -15.65 -0.91
C GLY A 134 -16.13 -16.61 -1.00
N LYS A 135 -16.69 -16.97 0.16
CA LYS A 135 -17.94 -17.71 0.21
C LYS A 135 -19.09 -16.75 -0.07
N TRP A 136 -19.56 -16.72 -1.30
CA TRP A 136 -20.82 -16.07 -1.62
C TRP A 136 -21.95 -16.89 -1.01
N ARG A 137 -22.48 -16.49 0.15
CA ARG A 137 -23.80 -16.94 0.57
C ARG A 137 -24.80 -16.02 -0.13
N VAL A 138 -25.43 -16.55 -1.16
CA VAL A 138 -26.67 -15.97 -1.68
C VAL A 138 -27.76 -16.32 -0.66
N THR A 139 -28.19 -15.33 0.11
CA THR A 139 -29.42 -15.40 0.90
C THR A 139 -30.55 -14.84 0.08
#